data_83e4a8ebcc9342e3fc45d8bc636b639c
#
_entry.id   83e4a8ebcc9342e3fc45d8bc636b639c
#
_cell.length_a   1.000
_cell.length_b   1.000
_cell.length_c   1.000
_cell.angle_alpha   90.00
_cell.angle_beta   90.00
_cell.angle_gamma   90.00
#
_symmetry.space_group_name_H-M   'P 1'
#
loop_
_entity.id
_entity.type
_entity.pdbx_description
1 polymer ?
#
loop_
_entity_poly.entity_id
_entity_poly.type
_entity_poly.pdbx_seq_one_letter_code
_entity_poly.pdbx_strand_id
1 'polypeptide(L)'
;MKLSIRSILKKASMLFALSRDPLFSCSVEKQREYLIELPEPQDLVERSWLQYRCQMMLYGFVPKVVLNVLSIPLVLILFCRTRAGVNISHNWNSSNLCKNKNLRAVFIREGKDREVLPKSLSTEFNVIDDENLSGSFLLKKDKKFLFQILRRYPLSWHFVLKIQLKIALYRYVVEEYSASALICCSEYSFASSAVTQWCRLNCLQHINVMHGEKLFYIRDSFFCFDRCYIWANKYKELFRVLRAEQSQFVVEVPPALKTEKSDIAPTKDFTYYLGGESGDKLYRIKRALDKLVENGYVVAVRPHPRYSNKEEIENIFSGLFIIEDPEKTPIKRSIQSTRIAVSLYSTCLLQAYLNGISACIDDLSDPDRYEELLKRKYVLAELSSLRLSSLV
;
A
#
# COMPACT_ATOMS: atom_id res chain seq x y z
N MET A 1 -22.38 13.16 -19.89
CA MET A 1 -21.01 13.12 -19.30
C MET A 1 -21.13 13.02 -17.79
N LYS A 2 -21.16 11.78 -17.23
CA LYS A 2 -21.21 11.54 -15.78
C LYS A 2 -19.79 11.65 -15.23
N LEU A 3 -19.38 12.84 -14.82
CA LEU A 3 -18.15 12.99 -14.03
C LEU A 3 -18.35 12.26 -12.71
N SER A 4 -17.64 11.15 -12.53
CA SER A 4 -17.61 10.44 -11.26
C SER A 4 -17.01 11.37 -10.20
N ILE A 5 -17.69 11.54 -9.07
CA ILE A 5 -17.21 12.30 -7.90
C ILE A 5 -15.80 11.83 -7.50
N ARG A 6 -15.51 10.53 -7.69
CA ARG A 6 -14.18 9.93 -7.51
C ARG A 6 -13.11 10.53 -8.44
N SER A 7 -13.47 10.84 -9.70
CA SER A 7 -12.56 11.48 -10.67
C SER A 7 -12.23 12.93 -10.26
N ILE A 8 -13.23 13.66 -9.76
CA ILE A 8 -13.03 15.04 -9.27
C ILE A 8 -12.15 15.05 -8.02
N LEU A 9 -12.41 14.17 -7.05
CA LEU A 9 -11.60 14.07 -5.83
C LEU A 9 -10.18 13.58 -6.12
N LYS A 10 -9.99 12.67 -7.08
CA LYS A 10 -8.67 12.23 -7.53
C LYS A 10 -7.90 13.36 -8.20
N LYS A 11 -8.55 14.15 -9.07
CA LYS A 11 -7.95 15.33 -9.70
C LYS A 11 -7.62 16.43 -8.68
N ALA A 12 -8.53 16.71 -7.73
CA ALA A 12 -8.26 17.67 -6.67
C ALA A 12 -7.09 17.20 -5.78
N SER A 13 -7.04 15.93 -5.38
CA SER A 13 -5.91 15.41 -4.60
C SER A 13 -4.59 15.42 -5.38
N MET A 14 -4.63 15.23 -6.70
CA MET A 14 -3.45 15.38 -7.57
C MET A 14 -2.98 16.84 -7.66
N LEU A 15 -3.89 17.81 -7.78
CA LEU A 15 -3.53 19.23 -7.82
C LEU A 15 -2.84 19.72 -6.54
N PHE A 16 -3.15 19.14 -5.38
CA PHE A 16 -2.50 19.47 -4.10
C PHE A 16 -1.25 18.63 -3.78
N ALA A 17 -1.03 17.55 -4.53
CA ALA A 17 0.15 16.68 -4.40
C ALA A 17 1.28 17.03 -5.38
N LEU A 18 1.07 18.05 -6.23
CA LEU A 18 2.00 18.41 -7.28
C LEU A 18 3.31 18.96 -6.71
N SER A 19 4.37 18.19 -6.80
CA SER A 19 5.79 18.51 -6.89
C SER A 19 6.77 17.96 -5.86
N ARG A 20 6.36 17.22 -4.83
CA ARG A 20 7.31 16.57 -3.90
C ARG A 20 6.96 15.11 -3.68
N ASP A 21 7.97 14.24 -3.61
CA ASP A 21 7.79 12.88 -3.11
C ASP A 21 7.22 12.97 -1.68
N PRO A 22 5.91 12.65 -1.47
CA PRO A 22 5.27 12.94 -0.19
C PRO A 22 5.88 12.12 0.95
N LEU A 23 6.54 11.00 0.65
CA LEU A 23 7.23 10.16 1.63
C LEU A 23 8.43 10.90 2.23
N PHE A 24 9.21 11.58 1.40
CA PHE A 24 10.47 12.22 1.80
C PHE A 24 10.37 13.74 2.01
N SER A 25 9.17 14.31 1.85
CA SER A 25 8.96 15.77 2.03
C SER A 25 8.98 16.25 3.48
N CYS A 26 8.88 15.35 4.45
CA CYS A 26 8.89 15.65 5.87
C CYS A 26 9.90 14.73 6.57
N SER A 27 10.77 15.31 7.41
CA SER A 27 11.81 14.54 8.11
C SER A 27 11.20 13.47 9.03
N VAL A 28 11.95 12.40 9.25
CA VAL A 28 11.54 11.29 10.11
C VAL A 28 11.40 11.75 11.55
N GLU A 29 12.33 12.59 12.00
CA GLU A 29 12.37 13.14 13.36
C GLU A 29 11.08 13.89 13.67
N LYS A 30 10.70 14.84 12.81
CA LYS A 30 9.46 15.60 12.94
C LYS A 30 8.21 14.72 12.94
N GLN A 31 8.21 13.64 12.12
CA GLN A 31 7.11 12.68 12.11
C GLN A 31 7.04 11.89 13.42
N ARG A 32 8.20 11.48 14.00
CA ARG A 32 8.28 10.76 15.28
C ARG A 32 7.85 11.63 16.45
N GLU A 33 8.36 12.85 16.55
CA GLU A 33 7.96 13.81 17.58
C GLU A 33 6.45 14.01 17.58
N TYR A 34 5.86 14.30 16.41
CA TYR A 34 4.42 14.45 16.31
C TYR A 34 3.65 13.19 16.71
N LEU A 35 4.14 12.00 16.34
CA LEU A 35 3.48 10.74 16.65
C LEU A 35 3.49 10.43 18.15
N ILE A 36 4.57 10.79 18.85
CA ILE A 36 4.72 10.58 20.31
C ILE A 36 3.77 11.49 21.09
N GLU A 37 3.53 12.73 20.65
CA GLU A 37 2.61 13.67 21.30
C GLU A 37 1.11 13.26 21.21
N LEU A 38 0.77 12.37 20.29
CA LEU A 38 -0.61 11.95 20.13
C LEU A 38 -1.04 10.99 21.25
N PRO A 39 -2.30 11.08 21.74
CA PRO A 39 -2.82 10.21 22.78
C PRO A 39 -2.97 8.75 22.29
N GLU A 40 -3.17 7.82 23.22
CA GLU A 40 -3.63 6.47 22.90
C GLU A 40 -5.09 6.50 22.48
N PRO A 41 -5.45 5.84 21.36
CA PRO A 41 -6.83 5.80 20.88
C PRO A 41 -7.70 4.93 21.80
N GLN A 42 -8.89 5.43 22.16
CA GLN A 42 -9.86 4.72 22.98
C GLN A 42 -10.73 3.74 22.16
N ASP A 43 -10.93 4.03 20.86
CA ASP A 43 -11.73 3.21 19.94
C ASP A 43 -11.23 3.29 18.49
N LEU A 44 -11.85 2.51 17.60
CA LEU A 44 -11.47 2.45 16.19
C LEU A 44 -11.75 3.76 15.41
N VAL A 45 -12.77 4.52 15.82
CA VAL A 45 -13.07 5.82 15.21
C VAL A 45 -12.00 6.83 15.59
N GLU A 46 -11.52 6.80 16.83
CA GLU A 46 -10.42 7.65 17.27
C GLU A 46 -9.08 7.25 16.63
N ARG A 47 -8.82 5.95 16.43
CA ARG A 47 -7.67 5.49 15.62
C ARG A 47 -7.69 6.13 14.22
N SER A 48 -8.83 6.12 13.55
CA SER A 48 -9.02 6.80 12.26
C SER A 48 -8.77 8.30 12.36
N TRP A 49 -9.26 8.94 13.41
CA TRP A 49 -9.06 10.35 13.65
C TRP A 49 -7.58 10.71 13.87
N LEU A 50 -6.86 9.93 14.66
CA LEU A 50 -5.43 10.13 14.89
C LEU A 50 -4.61 9.90 13.60
N GLN A 51 -4.95 8.89 12.82
CA GLN A 51 -4.34 8.68 11.50
C GLN A 51 -4.64 9.86 10.55
N TYR A 52 -5.86 10.40 10.57
CA TYR A 52 -6.21 11.62 9.83
C TYR A 52 -5.36 12.80 10.26
N ARG A 53 -5.15 13.01 11.56
CA ARG A 53 -4.26 14.07 12.08
C ARG A 53 -2.84 13.90 11.57
N CYS A 54 -2.31 12.67 11.59
CA CYS A 54 -0.99 12.33 11.05
C CYS A 54 -0.87 12.68 9.57
N GLN A 55 -1.89 12.36 8.77
CA GLN A 55 -1.88 12.72 7.35
C GLN A 55 -1.99 14.24 7.15
N MET A 56 -2.84 14.91 7.92
CA MET A 56 -2.99 16.36 7.82
C MET A 56 -1.74 17.12 8.28
N MET A 57 -0.90 16.53 9.14
CA MET A 57 0.39 17.13 9.51
C MET A 57 1.31 17.29 8.30
N LEU A 58 1.22 16.40 7.32
CA LEU A 58 1.99 16.44 6.08
C LEU A 58 1.54 17.55 5.10
N TYR A 59 0.36 18.14 5.32
CA TYR A 59 -0.17 19.23 4.49
C TYR A 59 -0.03 20.59 5.16
N GLY A 60 0.15 21.63 4.36
CA GLY A 60 0.11 23.03 4.84
C GLY A 60 -1.29 23.42 5.37
N PHE A 61 -1.37 24.59 6.02
CA PHE A 61 -2.63 25.08 6.60
C PHE A 61 -3.73 25.31 5.56
N VAL A 62 -3.42 26.02 4.47
CA VAL A 62 -4.39 26.35 3.41
C VAL A 62 -5.04 25.12 2.80
N PRO A 63 -4.31 24.08 2.36
CA PRO A 63 -4.93 22.86 1.86
C PRO A 63 -5.88 22.19 2.86
N LYS A 64 -5.57 22.22 4.18
CA LYS A 64 -6.46 21.67 5.21
C LYS A 64 -7.80 22.37 5.27
N VAL A 65 -7.80 23.71 5.28
CA VAL A 65 -9.02 24.51 5.31
C VAL A 65 -9.85 24.28 4.05
N VAL A 66 -9.22 24.36 2.88
CA VAL A 66 -9.87 24.16 1.59
C VAL A 66 -10.53 22.77 1.51
N LEU A 67 -9.81 21.70 1.90
CA LEU A 67 -10.37 20.34 1.90
C LEU A 67 -11.60 20.23 2.81
N ASN A 68 -11.58 20.83 3.99
CA ASN A 68 -12.73 20.79 4.89
C ASN A 68 -13.93 21.58 4.33
N VAL A 69 -13.71 22.79 3.85
CA VAL A 69 -14.78 23.65 3.28
C VAL A 69 -15.44 22.99 2.07
N LEU A 70 -14.65 22.47 1.13
CA LEU A 70 -15.16 21.78 -0.06
C LEU A 70 -15.86 20.46 0.28
N SER A 71 -15.55 19.85 1.41
CA SER A 71 -16.20 18.62 1.84
C SER A 71 -17.61 18.81 2.39
N ILE A 72 -17.97 20.02 2.90
CA ILE A 72 -19.28 20.29 3.48
C ILE A 72 -20.42 19.97 2.50
N PRO A 73 -20.51 20.61 1.32
CA PRO A 73 -21.62 20.35 0.40
C PRO A 73 -21.66 18.89 -0.06
N LEU A 74 -20.50 18.25 -0.24
CA LEU A 74 -20.44 16.85 -0.66
C LEU A 74 -20.98 15.90 0.41
N VAL A 75 -20.64 16.12 1.68
CA VAL A 75 -21.19 15.34 2.81
C VAL A 75 -22.70 15.48 2.84
N LEU A 76 -23.21 16.71 2.77
CA LEU A 76 -24.67 16.99 2.81
C LEU A 76 -25.41 16.34 1.64
N ILE A 77 -24.91 16.47 0.42
CA ILE A 77 -25.51 15.85 -0.79
C ILE A 77 -25.56 14.31 -0.62
N LEU A 78 -24.48 13.70 -0.14
CA LEU A 78 -24.43 12.25 0.08
C LEU A 78 -25.35 11.80 1.22
N PHE A 79 -25.54 12.61 2.27
CA PHE A 79 -26.54 12.35 3.30
C PHE A 79 -27.98 12.44 2.76
N CYS A 80 -28.25 13.33 1.82
CA CYS A 80 -29.58 13.47 1.20
C CYS A 80 -29.87 12.32 0.21
N ARG A 81 -28.87 11.79 -0.46
CA ARG A 81 -29.02 10.64 -1.36
C ARG A 81 -29.30 9.36 -0.56
N THR A 82 -30.56 9.11 -0.25
CA THR A 82 -31.03 7.78 0.16
C THR A 82 -31.55 7.05 -1.06
N ARG A 83 -31.12 5.84 -1.31
CA ARG A 83 -31.99 4.88 -1.99
C ARG A 83 -33.13 4.61 -1.02
N ALA A 84 -34.34 5.02 -1.37
CA ALA A 84 -35.56 4.52 -0.75
C ALA A 84 -35.43 2.98 -0.80
N GLY A 85 -35.58 2.33 0.34
CA GLY A 85 -35.22 0.94 0.48
C GLY A 85 -35.80 0.07 -0.63
N VAL A 86 -34.92 -0.54 -1.38
CA VAL A 86 -35.23 -1.87 -1.90
C VAL A 86 -35.30 -2.73 -0.65
N ASN A 87 -36.52 -3.12 -0.27
CA ASN A 87 -36.74 -4.17 0.74
C ASN A 87 -36.21 -5.47 0.13
N ILE A 88 -34.90 -5.63 0.17
CA ILE A 88 -34.32 -6.96 0.05
C ILE A 88 -34.55 -7.55 1.43
N SER A 89 -35.65 -8.27 1.55
CA SER A 89 -35.98 -9.13 2.70
C SER A 89 -35.04 -10.34 2.70
N HIS A 90 -33.74 -10.10 2.76
CA HIS A 90 -32.82 -11.08 3.27
C HIS A 90 -32.90 -11.02 4.79
N ASN A 91 -33.63 -11.97 5.37
CA ASN A 91 -33.56 -12.32 6.77
C ASN A 91 -32.10 -12.60 7.14
N TRP A 92 -31.39 -11.57 7.53
CA TRP A 92 -30.06 -11.66 8.14
C TRP A 92 -30.26 -12.18 9.56
N ASN A 93 -30.50 -13.49 9.69
CA ASN A 93 -30.34 -14.17 10.96
C ASN A 93 -28.84 -14.28 11.22
N SER A 94 -28.33 -13.43 12.09
CA SER A 94 -26.94 -13.40 12.56
C SER A 94 -26.43 -14.74 13.09
N SER A 95 -27.33 -15.69 13.40
CA SER A 95 -27.02 -17.05 13.83
C SER A 95 -26.55 -18.00 12.70
N ASN A 96 -26.76 -17.65 11.44
CA ASN A 96 -26.40 -18.51 10.30
C ASN A 96 -25.03 -18.20 9.68
N LEU A 97 -24.39 -17.08 10.02
CA LEU A 97 -23.06 -16.72 9.54
C LEU A 97 -21.94 -17.66 10.02
N CYS A 98 -22.12 -18.31 11.18
CA CYS A 98 -21.12 -19.21 11.74
C CYS A 98 -21.17 -20.66 11.21
N LYS A 99 -22.15 -21.02 10.37
CA LYS A 99 -22.38 -22.43 9.98
C LYS A 99 -22.24 -22.74 8.47
N ASN A 100 -22.08 -21.76 7.60
CA ASN A 100 -21.99 -22.01 6.16
C ASN A 100 -20.53 -22.08 5.67
N LYS A 101 -20.15 -23.23 5.11
CA LYS A 101 -18.84 -23.52 4.49
C LYS A 101 -18.50 -22.67 3.23
N ASN A 102 -19.37 -21.77 2.79
CA ASN A 102 -19.15 -20.89 1.64
C ASN A 102 -19.16 -19.42 2.04
N LEU A 103 -18.21 -19.02 2.90
CA LEU A 103 -18.01 -17.62 3.22
C LEU A 103 -17.53 -16.85 1.98
N ARG A 104 -18.28 -15.83 1.54
CA ARG A 104 -17.91 -14.99 0.41
C ARG A 104 -17.09 -13.79 0.91
N ALA A 105 -15.94 -13.56 0.30
CA ALA A 105 -15.17 -12.34 0.47
C ALA A 105 -15.07 -11.57 -0.84
N VAL A 106 -15.13 -10.26 -0.79
CA VAL A 106 -14.90 -9.42 -1.97
C VAL A 106 -13.57 -8.73 -1.86
N PHE A 107 -12.70 -8.96 -2.84
CA PHE A 107 -11.45 -8.26 -2.99
C PHE A 107 -11.64 -6.97 -3.79
N ILE A 108 -11.47 -5.84 -3.12
CA ILE A 108 -11.56 -4.51 -3.72
C ILE A 108 -10.20 -4.19 -4.33
N ARG A 109 -10.02 -4.60 -5.59
CA ARG A 109 -8.72 -4.61 -6.27
C ARG A 109 -8.08 -3.24 -6.42
N GLU A 110 -8.83 -2.21 -6.72
CA GLU A 110 -8.30 -0.85 -7.00
C GLU A 110 -7.08 -0.86 -7.96
N GLY A 111 -7.12 -1.74 -8.96
CA GLY A 111 -6.04 -1.93 -9.93
C GLY A 111 -4.88 -2.83 -9.48
N LYS A 112 -5.05 -3.59 -8.39
CA LYS A 112 -4.07 -4.58 -7.92
C LYS A 112 -4.30 -5.93 -8.58
N ASP A 113 -3.23 -6.73 -8.66
CA ASP A 113 -3.30 -8.10 -9.12
C ASP A 113 -3.91 -9.01 -8.03
N ARG A 114 -4.65 -10.05 -8.44
CA ARG A 114 -5.19 -11.07 -7.54
C ARG A 114 -4.08 -11.86 -6.84
N GLU A 115 -2.94 -12.04 -7.46
CA GLU A 115 -1.79 -12.74 -6.87
C GLU A 115 -1.23 -12.09 -5.59
N VAL A 116 -1.65 -10.85 -5.24
CA VAL A 116 -1.30 -10.24 -3.95
C VAL A 116 -2.05 -10.87 -2.77
N LEU A 117 -3.12 -11.67 -3.04
CA LEU A 117 -3.88 -12.34 -1.99
C LEU A 117 -3.10 -13.52 -1.42
N PRO A 118 -2.97 -13.62 -0.09
CA PRO A 118 -2.47 -14.80 0.60
C PRO A 118 -3.28 -16.05 0.26
N LYS A 119 -2.62 -17.21 0.16
CA LYS A 119 -3.29 -18.48 -0.16
C LYS A 119 -4.32 -18.87 0.90
N SER A 120 -4.06 -18.58 2.17
CA SER A 120 -4.99 -18.86 3.26
C SER A 120 -6.34 -18.18 3.07
N LEU A 121 -6.39 -16.94 2.54
CA LEU A 121 -7.63 -16.24 2.23
C LEU A 121 -8.44 -16.94 1.13
N SER A 122 -7.78 -17.40 0.08
CA SER A 122 -8.44 -18.14 -1.01
C SER A 122 -8.94 -19.52 -0.59
N THR A 123 -8.37 -20.09 0.48
CA THR A 123 -8.82 -21.35 1.07
C THR A 123 -10.01 -21.15 2.02
N GLU A 124 -9.99 -20.06 2.78
CA GLU A 124 -11.03 -19.73 3.78
C GLU A 124 -12.30 -19.18 3.12
N PHE A 125 -12.13 -18.35 2.07
CA PHE A 125 -13.24 -17.65 1.41
C PHE A 125 -13.36 -18.02 -0.06
N ASN A 126 -14.59 -18.00 -0.56
CA ASN A 126 -14.84 -17.84 -1.99
C ASN A 126 -14.63 -16.36 -2.34
N VAL A 127 -13.44 -16.03 -2.83
CA VAL A 127 -13.03 -14.64 -3.10
C VAL A 127 -13.52 -14.21 -4.48
N ILE A 128 -14.32 -13.16 -4.51
CA ILE A 128 -14.82 -12.48 -5.72
C ILE A 128 -14.00 -11.21 -5.92
N ASP A 129 -13.56 -10.98 -7.14
CA ASP A 129 -12.86 -9.73 -7.50
C ASP A 129 -13.87 -8.68 -7.95
N ASP A 130 -13.84 -7.49 -7.34
CA ASP A 130 -14.59 -6.34 -7.82
C ASP A 130 -13.64 -5.34 -8.49
N GLU A 131 -13.66 -5.33 -9.83
CA GLU A 131 -12.89 -4.40 -10.64
C GLU A 131 -13.66 -3.12 -10.96
N ASN A 132 -14.99 -3.21 -11.05
CA ASN A 132 -15.87 -2.15 -11.54
C ASN A 132 -16.83 -1.65 -10.46
N LEU A 133 -16.28 -1.02 -9.43
CA LEU A 133 -17.05 -0.37 -8.36
C LEU A 133 -18.00 0.71 -8.93
N SER A 134 -19.19 0.29 -9.40
CA SER A 134 -20.11 1.15 -10.14
C SER A 134 -21.18 1.79 -9.26
N GLY A 135 -21.43 1.27 -8.08
CA GLY A 135 -22.50 1.72 -7.18
C GLY A 135 -22.01 2.26 -5.84
N SER A 136 -22.82 3.10 -5.24
CA SER A 136 -22.62 3.55 -3.87
C SER A 136 -23.95 4.05 -3.28
N PHE A 137 -24.29 3.65 -2.07
CA PHE A 137 -25.44 4.14 -1.34
C PHE A 137 -25.25 3.96 0.18
N LEU A 138 -26.12 4.62 0.95
CA LEU A 138 -26.12 4.53 2.41
C LEU A 138 -27.51 4.10 2.90
N LEU A 139 -27.54 3.20 3.87
CA LEU A 139 -28.75 2.87 4.62
C LEU A 139 -28.94 3.82 5.81
N LYS A 140 -30.15 3.81 6.41
CA LYS A 140 -30.43 4.62 7.62
C LYS A 140 -29.45 4.34 8.77
N LYS A 141 -29.08 3.07 8.97
CA LYS A 141 -28.09 2.67 10.00
C LYS A 141 -26.69 3.23 9.73
N ASP A 142 -26.27 3.28 8.46
CA ASP A 142 -24.99 3.87 8.06
C ASP A 142 -24.94 5.36 8.33
N LYS A 143 -26.04 6.06 8.03
CA LYS A 143 -26.19 7.50 8.34
C LYS A 143 -26.14 7.78 9.83
N LYS A 144 -26.76 6.92 10.68
CA LYS A 144 -26.68 7.04 12.12
C LYS A 144 -25.24 6.95 12.62
N PHE A 145 -24.47 5.98 12.12
CA PHE A 145 -23.05 5.83 12.45
C PHE A 145 -22.22 7.05 12.02
N LEU A 146 -22.41 7.52 10.77
CA LEU A 146 -21.72 8.70 10.24
C LEU A 146 -22.09 9.98 11.02
N PHE A 147 -23.33 10.11 11.45
CA PHE A 147 -23.79 11.25 12.26
C PHE A 147 -23.10 11.25 13.65
N GLN A 148 -22.90 10.08 14.26
CA GLN A 148 -22.13 9.96 15.50
C GLN A 148 -20.68 10.43 15.31
N ILE A 149 -20.04 10.08 14.19
CA ILE A 149 -18.70 10.56 13.86
C ILE A 149 -18.70 12.08 13.67
N LEU A 150 -19.65 12.62 12.91
CA LEU A 150 -19.76 14.06 12.69
C LEU A 150 -19.97 14.82 13.99
N ARG A 151 -20.82 14.31 14.90
CA ARG A 151 -21.04 14.91 16.23
C ARG A 151 -19.78 14.91 17.09
N ARG A 152 -18.96 13.85 16.99
CA ARG A 152 -17.69 13.75 17.74
C ARG A 152 -16.60 14.66 17.15
N TYR A 153 -16.61 14.89 15.84
CA TYR A 153 -15.61 15.69 15.10
C TYR A 153 -16.26 16.73 14.17
N PRO A 154 -16.99 17.71 14.72
CA PRO A 154 -17.89 18.59 13.94
C PRO A 154 -17.20 19.49 12.94
N LEU A 155 -15.91 19.81 13.12
CA LEU A 155 -15.13 20.66 12.21
C LEU A 155 -14.29 19.87 11.20
N SER A 156 -14.48 18.55 11.11
CA SER A 156 -13.63 17.66 10.32
C SER A 156 -14.38 17.04 9.14
N TRP A 157 -14.95 17.90 8.30
CA TRP A 157 -15.79 17.49 7.19
C TRP A 157 -15.09 16.59 6.17
N HIS A 158 -13.81 16.86 5.87
CA HIS A 158 -13.02 16.00 4.99
C HIS A 158 -12.82 14.59 5.58
N PHE A 159 -12.61 14.48 6.89
CA PHE A 159 -12.54 13.19 7.60
C PHE A 159 -13.86 12.41 7.43
N VAL A 160 -14.99 13.06 7.72
CA VAL A 160 -16.32 12.45 7.59
C VAL A 160 -16.61 12.06 6.15
N LEU A 161 -16.31 12.93 5.17
CA LEU A 161 -16.52 12.66 3.75
C LEU A 161 -15.81 11.39 3.28
N LYS A 162 -14.54 11.21 3.66
CA LYS A 162 -13.77 10.04 3.26
C LYS A 162 -14.33 8.74 3.83
N ILE A 163 -14.74 8.75 5.11
CA ILE A 163 -15.40 7.58 5.73
C ILE A 163 -16.74 7.32 5.06
N GLN A 164 -17.54 8.36 4.81
CA GLN A 164 -18.85 8.27 4.16
C GLN A 164 -18.77 7.65 2.77
N LEU A 165 -17.80 8.12 1.95
CA LEU A 165 -17.59 7.58 0.61
C LEU A 165 -17.19 6.10 0.65
N LYS A 166 -16.33 5.72 1.61
CA LYS A 166 -15.86 4.35 1.72
C LYS A 166 -16.97 3.43 2.22
N ILE A 167 -17.76 3.86 3.21
CA ILE A 167 -18.92 3.10 3.69
C ILE A 167 -19.98 2.96 2.59
N ALA A 168 -20.28 4.02 1.83
CA ALA A 168 -21.27 3.96 0.76
C ALA A 168 -20.87 2.96 -0.35
N LEU A 169 -19.59 2.93 -0.69
CA LEU A 169 -19.03 1.95 -1.63
C LEU A 169 -19.10 0.52 -1.07
N TYR A 170 -18.63 0.33 0.17
CA TYR A 170 -18.61 -1.00 0.81
C TYR A 170 -20.01 -1.53 1.05
N ARG A 171 -20.99 -0.65 1.36
CA ARG A 171 -22.40 -1.04 1.45
C ARG A 171 -22.91 -1.59 0.12
N TYR A 172 -22.61 -0.96 -1.00
CA TYR A 172 -22.95 -1.46 -2.32
C TYR A 172 -22.34 -2.84 -2.57
N VAL A 173 -21.05 -3.00 -2.32
CA VAL A 173 -20.34 -4.27 -2.51
C VAL A 173 -20.92 -5.40 -1.65
N VAL A 174 -21.22 -5.10 -0.39
CA VAL A 174 -21.80 -6.11 0.53
C VAL A 174 -23.17 -6.57 0.07
N GLU A 175 -24.03 -5.65 -0.35
CA GLU A 175 -25.38 -5.98 -0.81
C GLU A 175 -25.36 -6.71 -2.17
N GLU A 176 -24.52 -6.27 -3.10
CA GLU A 176 -24.42 -6.86 -4.46
C GLU A 176 -23.90 -8.29 -4.41
N TYR A 177 -22.85 -8.54 -3.62
CA TYR A 177 -22.20 -9.86 -3.59
C TYR A 177 -22.59 -10.72 -2.40
N SER A 178 -23.46 -10.24 -1.50
CA SER A 178 -23.79 -10.91 -0.23
C SER A 178 -22.50 -11.30 0.53
N ALA A 179 -21.55 -10.37 0.62
CA ALA A 179 -20.24 -10.59 1.18
C ALA A 179 -20.27 -10.69 2.70
N SER A 180 -19.49 -11.63 3.28
CA SER A 180 -19.21 -11.76 4.71
C SER A 180 -17.88 -11.13 5.10
N ALA A 181 -17.02 -10.86 4.12
CA ALA A 181 -15.74 -10.20 4.33
C ALA A 181 -15.39 -9.25 3.17
N LEU A 182 -14.68 -8.18 3.51
CA LEU A 182 -14.12 -7.23 2.57
C LEU A 182 -12.59 -7.27 2.67
N ILE A 183 -11.92 -7.49 1.54
CA ILE A 183 -10.46 -7.53 1.44
C ILE A 183 -10.00 -6.29 0.68
N CYS A 184 -9.03 -5.56 1.22
CA CYS A 184 -8.51 -4.34 0.62
C CYS A 184 -6.99 -4.20 0.83
N CYS A 185 -6.40 -3.20 0.17
CA CYS A 185 -5.01 -2.79 0.33
C CYS A 185 -4.98 -1.31 0.77
N SER A 186 -5.39 -1.02 2.00
CA SER A 186 -5.75 0.35 2.43
C SER A 186 -5.19 0.75 3.79
N GLU A 187 -4.06 0.20 4.24
CA GLU A 187 -3.39 0.55 5.50
C GLU A 187 -3.05 2.04 5.60
N TYR A 188 -2.79 2.68 4.47
CA TYR A 188 -2.53 4.12 4.37
C TYR A 188 -3.79 5.00 4.46
N SER A 189 -4.97 4.42 4.49
CA SER A 189 -6.22 5.19 4.50
C SER A 189 -6.69 5.45 5.93
N PHE A 190 -6.73 6.70 6.33
CA PHE A 190 -7.24 7.07 7.65
C PHE A 190 -8.71 6.67 7.90
N ALA A 191 -9.49 6.38 6.87
CA ALA A 191 -10.84 5.88 7.05
C ALA A 191 -10.89 4.41 7.51
N SER A 192 -9.80 3.66 7.38
CA SER A 192 -9.83 2.19 7.50
C SER A 192 -10.28 1.68 8.87
N SER A 193 -9.77 2.23 9.97
CA SER A 193 -10.19 1.78 11.32
C SER A 193 -11.66 2.08 11.62
N ALA A 194 -12.17 3.27 11.23
CA ALA A 194 -13.60 3.58 11.37
C ALA A 194 -14.47 2.67 10.49
N VAL A 195 -14.00 2.32 9.30
CA VAL A 195 -14.66 1.34 8.42
C VAL A 195 -14.60 -0.06 9.03
N THR A 196 -13.53 -0.45 9.71
CA THR A 196 -13.47 -1.70 10.48
C THR A 196 -14.54 -1.72 11.58
N GLN A 197 -14.73 -0.62 12.30
CA GLN A 197 -15.83 -0.50 13.28
C GLN A 197 -17.20 -0.67 12.62
N TRP A 198 -17.41 -0.02 11.47
CA TRP A 198 -18.64 -0.16 10.70
C TRP A 198 -18.84 -1.61 10.22
N CYS A 199 -17.79 -2.29 9.76
CA CYS A 199 -17.84 -3.70 9.37
C CYS A 199 -18.26 -4.58 10.54
N ARG A 200 -17.65 -4.42 11.72
CA ARG A 200 -18.01 -5.16 12.94
C ARG A 200 -19.48 -4.98 13.35
N LEU A 201 -20.00 -3.74 13.26
CA LEU A 201 -21.40 -3.43 13.51
C LEU A 201 -22.38 -4.07 12.50
N ASN A 202 -21.87 -4.51 11.35
CA ASN A 202 -22.61 -5.19 10.31
C ASN A 202 -22.24 -6.67 10.16
N CYS A 203 -21.58 -7.27 11.15
CA CYS A 203 -21.12 -8.67 11.15
C CYS A 203 -20.24 -9.03 9.92
N LEU A 204 -19.42 -8.10 9.47
CA LEU A 204 -18.49 -8.25 8.35
C LEU A 204 -17.05 -8.28 8.85
N GLN A 205 -16.19 -9.06 8.21
CA GLN A 205 -14.76 -8.98 8.42
C GLN A 205 -14.14 -7.93 7.49
N HIS A 206 -13.24 -7.11 8.02
CA HIS A 206 -12.46 -6.15 7.25
C HIS A 206 -10.99 -6.57 7.26
N ILE A 207 -10.50 -7.03 6.12
CA ILE A 207 -9.19 -7.65 5.97
C ILE A 207 -8.31 -6.75 5.09
N ASN A 208 -7.10 -6.46 5.55
CA ASN A 208 -6.10 -5.77 4.74
C ASN A 208 -5.01 -6.73 4.27
N VAL A 209 -4.55 -6.53 3.04
CA VAL A 209 -3.41 -7.22 2.46
C VAL A 209 -2.37 -6.19 2.07
N MET A 210 -1.16 -6.30 2.61
CA MET A 210 -0.04 -5.42 2.25
C MET A 210 0.32 -5.61 0.77
N HIS A 211 0.54 -4.52 0.04
CA HIS A 211 0.71 -4.56 -1.41
C HIS A 211 1.96 -3.85 -1.93
N GLY A 212 2.86 -3.44 -1.07
CA GLY A 212 4.12 -2.77 -1.41
C GLY A 212 5.04 -2.68 -0.22
N GLU A 213 6.31 -2.40 -0.46
CA GLU A 213 7.30 -2.15 0.58
C GLU A 213 6.86 -1.01 1.49
N LYS A 214 7.12 -1.14 2.78
CA LYS A 214 6.75 -0.15 3.79
C LYS A 214 7.97 0.41 4.48
N LEU A 215 7.90 1.72 4.71
CA LEU A 215 8.87 2.49 5.46
C LEU A 215 8.17 3.18 6.62
N PHE A 216 8.93 3.70 7.58
CA PHE A 216 8.37 4.60 8.58
C PHE A 216 7.80 5.84 7.88
N TYR A 217 6.49 5.89 7.86
CA TYR A 217 5.73 7.00 7.29
C TYR A 217 4.47 7.24 8.12
N ILE A 218 4.36 8.40 8.74
CA ILE A 218 3.29 8.73 9.69
C ILE A 218 1.88 8.57 9.08
N ARG A 219 1.75 8.61 7.77
CA ARG A 219 0.49 8.33 7.07
C ARG A 219 -0.06 6.93 7.37
N ASP A 220 0.83 5.97 7.58
CA ASP A 220 0.51 4.56 7.78
C ASP A 220 0.43 4.22 9.29
N SER A 221 0.12 5.21 10.14
CA SER A 221 -0.01 5.07 11.60
C SER A 221 -1.43 4.67 12.01
N PHE A 222 -1.56 4.18 13.25
CA PHE A 222 -2.83 3.92 13.95
C PHE A 222 -3.85 3.00 13.26
N PHE A 223 -3.59 2.45 12.09
CA PHE A 223 -4.60 1.62 11.43
C PHE A 223 -4.94 0.35 12.22
N CYS A 224 -6.18 -0.10 12.05
CA CYS A 224 -6.67 -1.35 12.59
C CYS A 224 -7.68 -2.00 11.63
N PHE A 225 -7.45 -3.27 11.35
CA PHE A 225 -8.34 -4.16 10.62
C PHE A 225 -8.70 -5.35 11.53
N ASP A 226 -9.59 -6.23 11.10
CA ASP A 226 -9.79 -7.49 11.79
C ASP A 226 -8.61 -8.44 11.55
N ARG A 227 -8.06 -8.42 10.34
CA ARG A 227 -6.80 -9.08 9.97
C ARG A 227 -6.01 -8.20 9.00
N CYS A 228 -4.69 -8.17 9.17
CA CYS A 228 -3.76 -7.48 8.27
C CYS A 228 -2.64 -8.43 7.88
N TYR A 229 -2.61 -8.85 6.63
CA TYR A 229 -1.57 -9.73 6.10
C TYR A 229 -0.32 -8.93 5.73
N ILE A 230 0.81 -9.36 6.27
CA ILE A 230 2.12 -8.76 6.06
C ILE A 230 3.14 -9.83 5.63
N TRP A 231 4.23 -9.43 5.02
CA TRP A 231 5.16 -10.34 4.35
C TRP A 231 6.25 -10.92 5.26
N ALA A 232 6.59 -10.24 6.36
CA ALA A 232 7.59 -10.67 7.33
C ALA A 232 7.31 -10.11 8.73
N ASN A 233 7.85 -10.76 9.77
CA ASN A 233 7.70 -10.31 11.16
C ASN A 233 8.27 -8.91 11.41
N LYS A 234 9.29 -8.49 10.66
CA LYS A 234 9.88 -7.13 10.78
C LYS A 234 8.89 -6.02 10.52
N TYR A 235 7.87 -6.25 9.67
CA TYR A 235 6.79 -5.28 9.49
C TYR A 235 5.94 -5.08 10.75
N LYS A 236 5.81 -6.08 11.64
CA LYS A 236 5.14 -5.90 12.94
C LYS A 236 5.88 -4.86 13.78
N GLU A 237 7.21 -4.89 13.79
CA GLU A 237 8.03 -3.92 14.51
C GLU A 237 7.87 -2.51 13.95
N LEU A 238 7.90 -2.39 12.61
CA LEU A 238 7.65 -1.12 11.92
C LEU A 238 6.28 -0.55 12.27
N PHE A 239 5.22 -1.36 12.16
CA PHE A 239 3.85 -0.92 12.43
C PHE A 239 3.58 -0.70 13.92
N ARG A 240 4.32 -1.38 14.83
CA ARG A 240 4.28 -1.08 16.26
C ARG A 240 4.78 0.35 16.53
N VAL A 241 5.88 0.74 15.92
CA VAL A 241 6.40 2.12 16.03
C VAL A 241 5.42 3.13 15.44
N LEU A 242 4.67 2.75 14.41
CA LEU A 242 3.58 3.54 13.83
C LEU A 242 2.26 3.43 14.61
N ARG A 243 2.25 2.77 15.77
CA ARG A 243 1.10 2.66 16.70
C ARG A 243 -0.13 1.97 16.07
N ALA A 244 0.07 1.12 15.07
CA ALA A 244 -0.99 0.25 14.55
C ALA A 244 -1.35 -0.84 15.57
N GLU A 245 -2.59 -1.35 15.50
CA GLU A 245 -3.05 -2.44 16.37
C GLU A 245 -2.24 -3.72 16.14
N GLN A 246 -1.68 -4.31 17.20
CA GLN A 246 -0.73 -5.41 17.04
C GLN A 246 -1.38 -6.78 16.84
N SER A 247 -2.58 -6.97 17.38
CA SER A 247 -3.30 -8.25 17.32
C SER A 247 -3.79 -8.63 15.91
N GLN A 248 -3.81 -7.67 14.98
CA GLN A 248 -4.32 -7.85 13.63
C GLN A 248 -3.38 -8.58 12.66
N PHE A 249 -2.07 -8.68 12.97
CA PHE A 249 -1.07 -9.08 11.99
C PHE A 249 -0.97 -10.59 11.78
N VAL A 250 -1.11 -11.01 10.52
CA VAL A 250 -0.85 -12.37 10.03
C VAL A 250 0.34 -12.31 9.08
N VAL A 251 1.36 -13.14 9.30
CA VAL A 251 2.54 -13.18 8.41
C VAL A 251 2.32 -14.26 7.36
N GLU A 252 2.16 -13.83 6.12
CA GLU A 252 2.07 -14.73 4.97
C GLU A 252 2.55 -14.03 3.71
N VAL A 253 3.48 -14.67 2.99
CA VAL A 253 4.00 -14.18 1.71
C VAL A 253 3.03 -14.57 0.60
N PRO A 254 2.49 -13.60 -0.16
CA PRO A 254 1.52 -13.87 -1.21
C PRO A 254 2.17 -14.51 -2.46
N PRO A 255 1.39 -15.18 -3.32
CA PRO A 255 1.88 -15.79 -4.56
C PRO A 255 2.61 -14.82 -5.50
N ALA A 256 2.20 -13.54 -5.53
CA ALA A 256 2.85 -12.50 -6.34
C ALA A 256 4.36 -12.39 -6.05
N LEU A 257 4.76 -12.59 -4.78
CA LEU A 257 6.15 -12.47 -4.34
C LEU A 257 6.89 -13.80 -4.34
N LYS A 258 6.20 -14.93 -4.52
CA LYS A 258 6.82 -16.25 -4.62
C LYS A 258 7.20 -16.58 -6.05
N THR A 259 8.37 -17.15 -6.24
CA THR A 259 8.77 -17.82 -7.47
C THR A 259 8.69 -19.34 -7.26
N GLU A 260 8.34 -20.08 -8.28
CA GLU A 260 8.50 -21.52 -8.25
C GLU A 260 9.99 -21.84 -8.19
N LYS A 261 10.35 -22.89 -7.46
CA LYS A 261 11.73 -23.37 -7.48
C LYS A 261 12.09 -23.72 -8.92
N SER A 262 13.15 -23.11 -9.40
CA SER A 262 13.68 -23.37 -10.74
C SER A 262 15.04 -24.06 -10.59
N ASP A 263 15.24 -25.15 -11.30
CA ASP A 263 16.53 -25.81 -11.41
C ASP A 263 17.46 -25.09 -12.41
N ILE A 264 17.05 -23.93 -12.92
CA ILE A 264 17.82 -23.12 -13.86
C ILE A 264 18.98 -22.47 -13.10
N ALA A 265 20.20 -22.76 -13.50
CA ALA A 265 21.38 -22.08 -12.98
C ALA A 265 21.31 -20.57 -13.30
N PRO A 266 21.70 -19.70 -12.37
CA PRO A 266 21.77 -18.25 -12.63
C PRO A 266 22.69 -17.98 -13.85
N THR A 267 22.20 -17.16 -14.76
CA THR A 267 22.96 -16.72 -15.97
C THR A 267 23.64 -15.38 -15.78
N LYS A 268 23.32 -14.67 -14.70
CA LYS A 268 23.85 -13.35 -14.33
C LYS A 268 24.33 -13.39 -12.89
N ASP A 269 25.48 -12.77 -12.64
CA ASP A 269 25.99 -12.64 -11.27
C ASP A 269 25.23 -11.54 -10.53
N PHE A 270 24.99 -10.40 -11.21
CA PHE A 270 24.28 -9.26 -10.65
C PHE A 270 23.19 -8.78 -11.60
N THR A 271 22.04 -8.41 -11.03
CA THR A 271 21.03 -7.64 -11.74
C THR A 271 20.64 -6.42 -10.93
N TYR A 272 20.89 -5.22 -11.49
CA TYR A 272 20.47 -3.97 -10.87
C TYR A 272 19.05 -3.62 -11.32
N TYR A 273 18.12 -3.56 -10.37
CA TYR A 273 16.72 -3.20 -10.60
C TYR A 273 16.55 -1.70 -10.39
N LEU A 274 16.44 -0.96 -11.50
CA LEU A 274 16.22 0.48 -11.49
C LEU A 274 14.78 0.81 -11.05
N GLY A 275 14.63 1.95 -10.36
CA GLY A 275 13.36 2.60 -10.07
C GLY A 275 13.06 3.71 -11.09
N GLY A 276 13.11 4.96 -10.65
CA GLY A 276 12.93 6.15 -11.48
C GLY A 276 14.19 7.02 -11.53
N GLU A 277 15.36 6.43 -11.44
CA GLU A 277 16.64 7.13 -11.50
C GLU A 277 16.85 7.71 -12.90
N SER A 278 17.48 8.89 -12.97
CA SER A 278 17.80 9.62 -14.19
C SER A 278 19.03 10.49 -14.00
N GLY A 279 19.63 10.94 -15.08
CA GLY A 279 20.76 11.84 -15.07
C GLY A 279 21.96 11.33 -14.26
N ASP A 280 22.53 12.17 -13.42
CA ASP A 280 23.74 11.87 -12.64
C ASP A 280 23.62 10.62 -11.77
N LYS A 281 22.42 10.24 -11.35
CA LYS A 281 22.21 9.01 -10.56
C LYS A 281 22.51 7.76 -11.38
N LEU A 282 22.09 7.70 -12.64
CA LEU A 282 22.42 6.60 -13.53
C LEU A 282 23.92 6.46 -13.77
N TYR A 283 24.64 7.59 -13.90
CA TYR A 283 26.11 7.56 -14.05
C TYR A 283 26.81 7.09 -12.77
N ARG A 284 26.28 7.41 -11.57
CA ARG A 284 26.84 6.90 -10.29
C ARG A 284 26.61 5.39 -10.18
N ILE A 285 25.41 4.90 -10.54
CA ILE A 285 25.11 3.47 -10.60
C ILE A 285 26.06 2.78 -11.56
N LYS A 286 26.20 3.32 -12.78
CA LYS A 286 27.10 2.77 -13.79
C LYS A 286 28.53 2.63 -13.26
N ARG A 287 29.10 3.68 -12.64
CA ARG A 287 30.45 3.62 -12.08
C ARG A 287 30.65 2.54 -11.02
N ALA A 288 29.63 2.28 -10.21
CA ALA A 288 29.68 1.18 -9.24
C ALA A 288 29.62 -0.19 -9.96
N LEU A 289 28.76 -0.32 -10.97
CA LEU A 289 28.61 -1.56 -11.74
C LEU A 289 29.79 -1.83 -12.68
N ASP A 290 30.47 -0.79 -13.20
CA ASP A 290 31.69 -0.94 -14.01
C ASP A 290 32.76 -1.74 -13.25
N LYS A 291 32.94 -1.49 -11.96
CA LYS A 291 33.90 -2.25 -11.13
C LYS A 291 33.53 -3.74 -11.02
N LEU A 292 32.24 -4.08 -10.97
CA LEU A 292 31.83 -5.49 -11.00
C LEU A 292 32.16 -6.14 -12.34
N VAL A 293 31.97 -5.44 -13.45
CA VAL A 293 32.34 -5.92 -14.78
C VAL A 293 33.86 -6.07 -14.90
N GLU A 294 34.63 -5.09 -14.41
CA GLU A 294 36.11 -5.15 -14.36
C GLU A 294 36.61 -6.36 -13.57
N ASN A 295 35.87 -6.76 -12.52
CA ASN A 295 36.14 -7.98 -11.76
C ASN A 295 35.68 -9.28 -12.46
N GLY A 296 35.18 -9.20 -13.69
CA GLY A 296 34.78 -10.35 -14.51
C GLY A 296 33.37 -10.88 -14.28
N TYR A 297 32.52 -10.14 -13.55
CA TYR A 297 31.14 -10.55 -13.29
C TYR A 297 30.21 -10.20 -14.46
N VAL A 298 29.21 -11.05 -14.67
CA VAL A 298 28.12 -10.82 -15.62
C VAL A 298 27.06 -9.93 -14.96
N VAL A 299 26.95 -8.69 -15.41
CA VAL A 299 26.07 -7.68 -14.82
C VAL A 299 24.93 -7.32 -15.76
N ALA A 300 23.70 -7.36 -15.24
CA ALA A 300 22.50 -6.89 -15.95
C ALA A 300 21.92 -5.65 -15.27
N VAL A 301 21.27 -4.82 -16.09
CA VAL A 301 20.48 -3.66 -15.64
C VAL A 301 19.06 -3.84 -16.13
N ARG A 302 18.10 -3.75 -15.20
CA ARG A 302 16.67 -3.88 -15.52
C ARG A 302 15.94 -2.57 -15.25
N PRO A 303 15.44 -1.89 -16.30
CA PRO A 303 14.62 -0.70 -16.20
C PRO A 303 13.29 -0.99 -15.47
N HIS A 304 12.76 0.00 -14.75
CA HIS A 304 11.40 -0.07 -14.25
C HIS A 304 10.40 0.16 -15.39
N PRO A 305 9.35 -0.70 -15.57
CA PRO A 305 8.48 -0.65 -16.73
C PRO A 305 7.69 0.65 -16.91
N ARG A 306 7.52 1.45 -15.84
CA ARG A 306 6.71 2.69 -15.86
C ARG A 306 7.50 3.98 -15.60
N TYR A 307 8.64 3.90 -14.94
CA TYR A 307 9.33 5.09 -14.41
C TYR A 307 10.70 5.31 -15.03
N SER A 308 11.30 4.31 -15.63
CA SER A 308 12.61 4.44 -16.27
C SER A 308 12.49 4.99 -17.70
N ASN A 309 13.42 5.86 -18.08
CA ASN A 309 13.60 6.30 -19.46
C ASN A 309 14.48 5.26 -20.19
N LYS A 310 13.86 4.46 -21.08
CA LYS A 310 14.55 3.36 -21.79
C LYS A 310 15.71 3.88 -22.63
N GLU A 311 15.52 4.98 -23.38
CA GLU A 311 16.53 5.57 -24.28
C GLU A 311 17.76 6.05 -23.49
N GLU A 312 17.55 6.73 -22.37
CA GLU A 312 18.65 7.19 -21.50
C GLU A 312 19.44 6.00 -20.92
N ILE A 313 18.76 4.92 -20.52
CA ILE A 313 19.40 3.72 -19.97
C ILE A 313 20.20 2.99 -21.07
N GLU A 314 19.66 2.84 -22.27
CA GLU A 314 20.37 2.25 -23.41
C GLU A 314 21.63 3.05 -23.74
N ASN A 315 21.54 4.38 -23.75
CA ASN A 315 22.70 5.25 -24.04
C ASN A 315 23.79 5.13 -22.96
N ILE A 316 23.43 4.96 -21.68
CA ILE A 316 24.40 4.93 -20.57
C ILE A 316 25.01 3.52 -20.39
N PHE A 317 24.21 2.46 -20.51
CA PHE A 317 24.60 1.10 -20.14
C PHE A 317 24.92 0.17 -21.32
N SER A 318 24.72 0.61 -22.59
CA SER A 318 25.01 -0.23 -23.75
C SER A 318 26.48 -0.68 -23.81
N GLY A 319 26.71 -1.87 -24.35
CA GLY A 319 28.03 -2.44 -24.65
C GLY A 319 28.60 -3.35 -23.58
N LEU A 320 28.58 -2.97 -22.29
CA LEU A 320 29.16 -3.77 -21.19
C LEU A 320 28.14 -4.51 -20.35
N PHE A 321 26.90 -4.05 -20.34
CA PHE A 321 25.84 -4.57 -19.49
C PHE A 321 24.76 -5.28 -20.32
N ILE A 322 24.14 -6.29 -19.71
CA ILE A 322 22.93 -6.89 -20.25
C ILE A 322 21.76 -5.98 -19.88
N ILE A 323 21.13 -5.31 -20.83
CA ILE A 323 19.93 -4.52 -20.57
C ILE A 323 18.71 -5.44 -20.72
N GLU A 324 18.03 -5.72 -19.62
CA GLU A 324 16.81 -6.53 -19.62
C GLU A 324 15.61 -5.71 -20.10
N ASP A 325 14.85 -6.26 -21.05
CA ASP A 325 13.55 -5.69 -21.42
C ASP A 325 12.45 -6.20 -20.48
N PRO A 326 11.82 -5.31 -19.66
CA PRO A 326 10.75 -5.69 -18.75
C PRO A 326 9.50 -6.27 -19.43
N GLU A 327 9.29 -5.97 -20.72
CA GLU A 327 8.15 -6.48 -21.49
C GLU A 327 8.37 -7.92 -21.96
N LYS A 328 9.63 -8.28 -22.25
CA LYS A 328 9.99 -9.62 -22.71
C LYS A 328 10.33 -10.59 -21.58
N THR A 329 10.89 -10.07 -20.50
CA THR A 329 11.32 -10.89 -19.35
C THR A 329 10.45 -10.61 -18.15
N PRO A 330 9.57 -11.53 -17.73
CA PRO A 330 8.81 -11.40 -16.49
C PRO A 330 9.72 -11.24 -15.27
N ILE A 331 9.30 -10.45 -14.27
CA ILE A 331 10.12 -10.17 -13.08
C ILE A 331 10.55 -11.45 -12.34
N LYS A 332 9.66 -12.43 -12.21
CA LYS A 332 9.95 -13.72 -11.56
C LYS A 332 11.12 -14.43 -12.25
N ARG A 333 11.16 -14.42 -13.60
CA ARG A 333 12.25 -15.02 -14.37
C ARG A 333 13.56 -14.24 -14.26
N SER A 334 13.48 -12.89 -14.26
CA SER A 334 14.65 -12.04 -14.03
C SER A 334 15.31 -12.36 -12.69
N ILE A 335 14.53 -12.44 -11.62
CA ILE A 335 15.04 -12.77 -10.27
C ILE A 335 15.64 -14.17 -10.24
N GLN A 336 14.99 -15.17 -10.82
CA GLN A 336 15.50 -16.56 -10.85
C GLN A 336 16.82 -16.71 -11.60
N SER A 337 17.08 -15.89 -12.59
CA SER A 337 18.28 -15.95 -13.43
C SER A 337 19.45 -15.13 -12.91
N THR A 338 19.35 -14.54 -11.69
CA THR A 338 20.39 -13.73 -11.09
C THR A 338 20.90 -14.35 -9.77
N ARG A 339 22.18 -14.21 -9.45
CA ARG A 339 22.74 -14.62 -8.15
C ARG A 339 22.50 -13.57 -7.07
N ILE A 340 22.70 -12.30 -7.42
CA ILE A 340 22.58 -11.17 -6.50
C ILE A 340 21.70 -10.10 -7.14
N ALA A 341 20.57 -9.84 -6.53
CA ALA A 341 19.69 -8.73 -6.90
C ALA A 341 20.19 -7.45 -6.23
N VAL A 342 20.36 -6.37 -6.98
CA VAL A 342 20.85 -5.07 -6.50
C VAL A 342 19.82 -3.98 -6.72
N SER A 343 19.60 -3.12 -5.76
CA SER A 343 18.82 -1.88 -5.89
C SER A 343 19.01 -1.03 -4.64
N LEU A 344 18.71 0.25 -4.73
CA LEU A 344 18.63 1.10 -3.54
C LEU A 344 17.34 0.82 -2.74
N TYR A 345 16.20 0.83 -3.44
CA TYR A 345 14.89 0.62 -2.84
C TYR A 345 13.91 0.06 -3.87
N SER A 346 13.52 -1.18 -3.70
CA SER A 346 12.61 -1.86 -4.64
C SER A 346 11.91 -3.05 -4.01
N THR A 347 10.63 -3.24 -4.33
CA THR A 347 9.90 -4.48 -3.98
C THR A 347 10.53 -5.72 -4.62
N CYS A 348 11.20 -5.58 -5.78
CA CYS A 348 11.92 -6.67 -6.43
C CYS A 348 13.06 -7.21 -5.57
N LEU A 349 13.73 -6.34 -4.82
CA LEU A 349 14.82 -6.74 -3.93
C LEU A 349 14.30 -7.58 -2.76
N LEU A 350 13.18 -7.18 -2.16
CA LEU A 350 12.51 -8.00 -1.15
C LEU A 350 12.00 -9.31 -1.75
N GLN A 351 11.46 -9.29 -2.95
CA GLN A 351 11.01 -10.51 -3.65
C GLN A 351 12.18 -11.48 -3.86
N ALA A 352 13.35 -10.98 -4.29
CA ALA A 352 14.56 -11.79 -4.40
C ALA A 352 14.94 -12.44 -3.06
N TYR A 353 15.00 -11.64 -2.00
CA TYR A 353 15.31 -12.12 -0.65
C TYR A 353 14.33 -13.21 -0.16
N LEU A 354 13.02 -13.01 -0.34
CA LEU A 354 11.98 -13.97 0.06
C LEU A 354 12.05 -15.30 -0.72
N ASN A 355 12.73 -15.33 -1.87
CA ASN A 355 12.94 -16.50 -2.69
C ASN A 355 14.36 -17.11 -2.56
N GLY A 356 15.12 -16.66 -1.56
CA GLY A 356 16.47 -17.19 -1.28
C GLY A 356 17.56 -16.67 -2.21
N ILE A 357 17.28 -15.64 -3.02
CA ILE A 357 18.25 -14.94 -3.84
C ILE A 357 18.90 -13.84 -2.99
N SER A 358 20.23 -13.71 -3.05
CA SER A 358 20.94 -12.68 -2.32
C SER A 358 20.49 -11.29 -2.72
N ALA A 359 20.09 -10.49 -1.73
CA ALA A 359 19.68 -9.09 -1.94
C ALA A 359 20.80 -8.15 -1.48
N CYS A 360 21.25 -7.29 -2.37
CA CYS A 360 22.30 -6.31 -2.12
C CYS A 360 21.72 -4.90 -2.20
N ILE A 361 21.89 -4.10 -1.16
CA ILE A 361 21.40 -2.73 -1.13
C ILE A 361 22.50 -1.80 -1.67
N ASP A 362 22.13 -0.94 -2.60
CA ASP A 362 23.01 0.08 -3.13
C ASP A 362 23.14 1.25 -2.14
N ASP A 363 24.26 1.33 -1.48
CA ASP A 363 24.64 2.37 -0.53
C ASP A 363 25.61 3.41 -1.12
N LEU A 364 25.92 3.29 -2.42
CA LEU A 364 26.92 4.11 -3.11
C LEU A 364 26.34 5.18 -4.03
N SER A 365 25.32 4.83 -4.81
CA SER A 365 24.81 5.72 -5.86
C SER A 365 24.06 6.94 -5.30
N ASP A 366 23.40 6.79 -4.15
CA ASP A 366 22.69 7.86 -3.44
C ASP A 366 22.82 7.67 -1.92
N PRO A 367 23.98 8.01 -1.30
CA PRO A 367 24.22 7.80 0.13
C PRO A 367 23.22 8.51 1.01
N ASP A 368 22.82 9.75 0.66
CA ASP A 368 21.83 10.50 1.44
C ASP A 368 20.47 9.81 1.46
N ARG A 369 20.08 9.24 0.32
CA ARG A 369 18.85 8.47 0.22
C ARG A 369 18.93 7.15 0.99
N TYR A 370 20.08 6.49 0.95
CA TYR A 370 20.32 5.28 1.73
C TYR A 370 20.20 5.56 3.24
N GLU A 371 20.85 6.60 3.75
CA GLU A 371 20.73 7.04 5.15
C GLU A 371 19.28 7.35 5.54
N GLU A 372 18.54 8.04 4.67
CA GLU A 372 17.12 8.32 4.90
C GLU A 372 16.28 7.05 4.96
N LEU A 373 16.58 6.02 4.13
CA LEU A 373 15.92 4.72 4.19
C LEU A 373 16.18 4.01 5.53
N LEU A 374 17.42 4.06 6.05
CA LEU A 374 17.74 3.51 7.37
C LEU A 374 16.96 4.21 8.48
N LYS A 375 16.91 5.55 8.48
CA LYS A 375 16.11 6.33 9.43
C LYS A 375 14.62 5.93 9.37
N ARG A 376 14.13 5.60 8.18
CA ARG A 376 12.75 5.14 7.94
C ARG A 376 12.52 3.66 8.20
N LYS A 377 13.46 2.96 8.84
CA LYS A 377 13.34 1.53 9.14
C LYS A 377 13.05 0.68 7.90
N TYR A 378 13.86 0.85 6.87
CA TYR A 378 13.76 0.00 5.68
C TYR A 378 13.98 -1.45 6.07
N VAL A 379 12.92 -2.24 5.99
CA VAL A 379 12.89 -3.61 6.52
C VAL A 379 13.96 -4.50 5.90
N LEU A 380 14.21 -4.39 4.61
CA LEU A 380 15.23 -5.18 3.94
C LEU A 380 16.65 -4.83 4.41
N ALA A 381 16.91 -3.58 4.82
CA ALA A 381 18.22 -3.20 5.36
C ALA A 381 18.55 -3.90 6.70
N GLU A 382 17.51 -4.35 7.41
CA GLU A 382 17.68 -5.18 8.63
C GLU A 382 17.72 -6.69 8.33
N LEU A 383 17.13 -7.12 7.21
CA LEU A 383 17.10 -8.53 6.79
C LEU A 383 18.33 -8.95 6.00
N SER A 384 18.91 -8.04 5.21
CA SER A 384 20.11 -8.28 4.41
C SER A 384 21.27 -7.42 4.90
N SER A 385 22.43 -8.05 5.08
CA SER A 385 23.70 -7.37 5.42
C SER A 385 24.52 -6.97 4.20
N LEU A 386 24.17 -7.45 2.99
CA LEU A 386 24.96 -7.22 1.79
C LEU A 386 24.77 -5.78 1.28
N ARG A 387 25.90 -5.09 1.08
CA ARG A 387 25.96 -3.72 0.56
C ARG A 387 26.80 -3.67 -0.69
N LEU A 388 26.42 -2.80 -1.63
CA LEU A 388 27.16 -2.65 -2.89
C LEU A 388 28.60 -2.20 -2.63
N SER A 389 28.82 -1.30 -1.65
CA SER A 389 30.15 -0.85 -1.24
C SER A 389 31.09 -1.95 -0.78
N SER A 390 30.57 -3.09 -0.33
CA SER A 390 31.36 -4.23 0.08
C SER A 390 31.78 -5.16 -1.08
N LEU A 391 31.26 -4.91 -2.26
CA LEU A 391 31.45 -5.77 -3.45
C LEU A 391 32.29 -5.11 -4.56
N VAL A 392 32.56 -3.78 -4.45
CA VAL A 392 33.22 -2.97 -5.49
C VAL A 392 34.47 -2.27 -5.02
#